data_0a88cd0a581d73aafa49bc7dbd33455d
#
_entry.id   0a88cd0a581d73aafa49bc7dbd33455d
#
_cell.length_a   1.000
_cell.length_b   1.000
_cell.length_c   1.000
_cell.angle_alpha   90.00
_cell.angle_beta   90.00
_cell.angle_gamma   90.00
#
_symmetry.space_group_name_H-M   'P 1'
#
loop_
_entity.id
_entity.type
_entity.pdbx_description
1 polymer ?
#
loop_
_entity_poly.entity_id
_entity_poly.type
_entity_poly.pdbx_seq_one_letter_code
_entity_poly.pdbx_strand_id
1 'polypeptide(L)'
;GLGDVYKRQLLAEIAELSDKVTFKEDNSLPVRKPSFLITNPGSNQGPRFAGSPLGHEFTSLVLALLWTGGHPSKEAQSLLEQIRHIDGDFEFETYYSLSCHNCPDVVQALNLMSVLNPRIKHTAIDGGTFQNEITDRNVMGVPAVFVNGKEFGQGRMTLTEIVAKIDTGAEKRAAEELNKRDAYDVLIVGSGPAGAAAAIYSARKGIRTGLMGERFGGQILDTVDIENYISVPKTEGQKLAGALKVHVDEYDVDVIDSQSASKLIPAAVEGGLHQIETASGAVLKARSIIVATGAKWLSLIHISEPTRH
;
A
#
# COMPACT_ATOMS: atom_id res chain seq x y z
N GLY A 1 22.41 14.80 -30.90
CA GLY A 1 21.45 15.84 -31.37
C GLY A 1 21.33 16.98 -30.36
N LEU A 2 20.60 18.07 -30.69
CA LEU A 2 20.42 19.23 -29.83
C LEU A 2 19.91 18.82 -28.40
N GLY A 3 19.02 17.81 -28.29
CA GLY A 3 18.54 17.29 -27.02
C GLY A 3 19.62 16.69 -26.11
N ASP A 4 20.70 16.16 -26.64
CA ASP A 4 21.82 15.63 -25.85
C ASP A 4 22.66 16.74 -25.22
N VAL A 5 22.83 17.84 -25.92
CA VAL A 5 23.61 19.00 -25.45
C VAL A 5 22.89 19.62 -24.22
N TYR A 6 21.60 19.88 -24.34
CA TYR A 6 20.81 20.45 -23.22
C TYR A 6 20.76 19.57 -21.97
N LYS A 7 20.75 18.24 -22.14
CA LYS A 7 20.79 17.34 -20.97
C LYS A 7 22.14 17.30 -20.29
N ARG A 8 23.21 17.23 -21.07
CA ARG A 8 24.55 17.30 -20.50
C ARG A 8 24.73 18.60 -19.73
N GLN A 9 24.24 19.71 -20.27
CA GLN A 9 24.29 20.99 -19.60
C GLN A 9 23.47 20.97 -18.30
N LEU A 10 22.22 20.50 -18.33
CA LEU A 10 21.38 20.39 -17.11
C LEU A 10 22.04 19.53 -16.04
N LEU A 11 22.57 18.35 -16.38
CA LEU A 11 23.20 17.45 -15.42
C LEU A 11 24.52 18.02 -14.89
N ALA A 12 25.28 18.72 -15.71
CA ALA A 12 26.49 19.41 -15.30
C ALA A 12 26.16 20.55 -14.33
N GLU A 13 25.17 21.39 -14.65
CA GLU A 13 24.70 22.47 -13.77
C GLU A 13 24.21 21.94 -12.42
N ILE A 14 23.48 20.81 -12.39
CA ILE A 14 23.06 20.16 -11.14
C ILE A 14 24.28 19.67 -10.34
N ALA A 15 25.28 19.10 -11.01
CA ALA A 15 26.50 18.64 -10.33
C ALA A 15 27.34 19.81 -9.77
N GLU A 16 27.29 20.99 -10.40
CA GLU A 16 27.95 22.20 -9.89
C GLU A 16 27.26 22.79 -8.64
N LEU A 17 25.95 22.51 -8.46
CA LEU A 17 25.19 23.00 -7.30
C LEU A 17 25.49 22.25 -6.01
N SER A 18 26.10 21.07 -6.06
CA SER A 18 26.34 20.25 -4.87
C SER A 18 27.56 19.34 -5.03
N ASP A 19 28.45 19.36 -4.09
CA ASP A 19 29.61 18.46 -3.96
C ASP A 19 29.21 16.96 -3.75
N LYS A 20 27.95 16.72 -3.42
CA LYS A 20 27.38 15.37 -3.26
C LYS A 20 26.90 14.76 -4.56
N VAL A 21 26.80 15.52 -5.63
CA VAL A 21 26.35 15.06 -6.93
C VAL A 21 27.52 15.03 -7.91
N THR A 22 27.77 13.88 -8.51
CA THR A 22 28.81 13.75 -9.55
C THR A 22 28.17 13.27 -10.84
N PHE A 23 28.59 13.84 -11.96
CA PHE A 23 28.16 13.44 -13.30
C PHE A 23 29.25 12.64 -13.99
N LYS A 24 28.88 11.43 -14.47
CA LYS A 24 29.78 10.58 -15.23
C LYS A 24 29.08 10.14 -16.54
N GLU A 25 29.75 10.30 -17.65
CA GLU A 25 29.26 9.86 -18.96
C GLU A 25 29.72 8.43 -19.27
N ASP A 26 28.78 7.58 -19.69
CA ASP A 26 29.03 6.22 -20.18
C ASP A 26 28.17 5.94 -21.42
N ASN A 27 28.81 5.85 -22.55
CA ASN A 27 28.16 5.58 -23.83
C ASN A 27 28.17 4.10 -24.25
N SER A 28 28.75 3.22 -23.40
CA SER A 28 28.88 1.79 -23.70
C SER A 28 27.61 0.99 -23.42
N LEU A 29 26.71 1.52 -22.57
CA LEU A 29 25.53 0.79 -22.13
C LEU A 29 24.48 0.65 -23.24
N PRO A 30 23.85 -0.54 -23.37
CA PRO A 30 22.80 -0.82 -24.36
C PRO A 30 21.44 -0.31 -23.84
N VAL A 31 21.32 0.98 -23.61
CA VAL A 31 20.11 1.63 -23.10
C VAL A 31 19.59 2.66 -24.10
N ARG A 32 18.34 3.11 -23.93
CA ARG A 32 17.79 4.23 -24.70
C ARG A 32 18.72 5.43 -24.62
N LYS A 33 18.96 6.06 -25.75
CA LYS A 33 19.79 7.26 -25.84
C LYS A 33 18.96 8.39 -26.45
N PRO A 34 18.92 9.51 -25.79
CA PRO A 34 19.63 9.92 -24.61
C PRO A 34 18.93 9.47 -23.29
N SER A 35 19.69 8.96 -22.32
CA SER A 35 19.17 8.63 -20.98
C SER A 35 20.25 8.79 -19.92
N PHE A 36 19.83 8.89 -18.65
CA PHE A 36 20.71 8.88 -17.50
C PHE A 36 20.10 8.11 -16.33
N LEU A 37 20.93 7.60 -15.46
CA LEU A 37 20.58 6.88 -14.25
C LEU A 37 21.01 7.70 -13.02
N ILE A 38 20.16 7.83 -12.04
CA ILE A 38 20.48 8.40 -10.73
C ILE A 38 20.75 7.24 -9.78
N THR A 39 21.96 7.18 -9.25
CA THR A 39 22.38 6.03 -8.44
C THR A 39 23.41 6.45 -7.39
N ASN A 40 23.52 5.67 -6.32
CA ASN A 40 24.62 5.82 -5.37
C ASN A 40 25.95 5.30 -5.96
N PRO A 41 27.10 5.83 -5.54
CA PRO A 41 28.39 5.32 -5.96
C PRO A 41 28.52 3.81 -5.73
N GLY A 42 28.93 3.10 -6.79
CA GLY A 42 29.09 1.63 -6.73
C GLY A 42 27.82 0.82 -6.93
N SER A 43 26.67 1.47 -7.15
CA SER A 43 25.40 0.83 -7.48
C SER A 43 25.01 1.10 -8.93
N ASN A 44 24.28 0.17 -9.54
CA ASN A 44 23.65 0.33 -10.85
C ASN A 44 22.11 0.42 -10.74
N GLN A 45 21.62 0.74 -9.53
CA GLN A 45 20.19 0.76 -9.22
C GLN A 45 19.74 2.17 -8.93
N GLY A 46 18.51 2.46 -9.33
CA GLY A 46 17.86 3.74 -9.10
C GLY A 46 17.01 4.17 -10.29
N PRO A 47 16.38 5.34 -10.20
CA PRO A 47 15.53 5.90 -11.24
C PRO A 47 16.32 6.22 -12.50
N ARG A 48 15.78 5.81 -13.64
CA ARG A 48 16.33 6.16 -14.97
C ARG A 48 15.37 7.11 -15.68
N PHE A 49 15.94 8.12 -16.33
CA PHE A 49 15.21 9.01 -17.22
C PHE A 49 15.72 8.84 -18.66
N ALA A 50 14.83 8.48 -19.57
CA ALA A 50 15.06 8.47 -21.00
C ALA A 50 14.34 9.68 -21.59
N GLY A 51 15.08 10.61 -22.11
CA GLY A 51 14.56 11.90 -22.49
C GLY A 51 14.92 13.00 -21.46
N SER A 52 14.25 14.15 -21.51
CA SER A 52 14.51 15.30 -20.63
C SER A 52 13.41 15.44 -19.61
N PRO A 53 13.68 15.28 -18.29
CA PRO A 53 12.69 15.52 -17.23
C PRO A 53 12.58 17.02 -16.94
N LEU A 54 12.04 17.75 -17.90
CA LEU A 54 11.75 19.19 -17.79
C LEU A 54 10.25 19.43 -17.65
N GLY A 55 9.84 20.69 -17.62
CA GLY A 55 8.44 21.05 -17.42
C GLY A 55 7.89 20.48 -16.10
N HIS A 56 6.77 19.79 -16.15
CA HIS A 56 6.16 19.20 -14.95
C HIS A 56 6.99 18.09 -14.31
N GLU A 57 7.87 17.41 -15.07
CA GLU A 57 8.72 16.33 -14.56
C GLU A 57 10.02 16.81 -13.87
N PHE A 58 10.30 18.10 -13.86
CA PHE A 58 11.49 18.61 -13.17
C PHE A 58 11.46 18.30 -11.66
N THR A 59 10.31 18.38 -11.04
CA THR A 59 10.14 17.98 -9.63
C THR A 59 10.45 16.49 -9.42
N SER A 60 10.10 15.64 -10.38
CA SER A 60 10.38 14.20 -10.32
C SER A 60 11.90 13.92 -10.38
N LEU A 61 12.65 14.71 -11.13
CA LEU A 61 14.11 14.66 -11.14
C LEU A 61 14.71 15.06 -9.77
N VAL A 62 14.25 16.17 -9.21
CA VAL A 62 14.73 16.67 -7.91
C VAL A 62 14.45 15.66 -6.80
N LEU A 63 13.25 15.11 -6.74
CA LEU A 63 12.89 14.10 -5.74
C LEU A 63 13.69 12.81 -5.93
N ALA A 64 13.94 12.38 -7.15
CA ALA A 64 14.77 11.20 -7.43
C ALA A 64 16.21 11.38 -6.89
N LEU A 65 16.80 12.55 -7.07
CA LEU A 65 18.11 12.88 -6.50
C LEU A 65 18.09 12.87 -4.95
N LEU A 66 17.08 13.49 -4.34
CA LEU A 66 16.94 13.55 -2.89
C LEU A 66 16.77 12.16 -2.28
N TRP A 67 15.88 11.33 -2.83
CA TRP A 67 15.61 9.98 -2.30
C TRP A 67 16.81 9.05 -2.51
N THR A 68 17.48 9.11 -3.66
CA THR A 68 18.71 8.35 -3.90
C THR A 68 19.82 8.78 -2.95
N GLY A 69 19.90 10.07 -2.61
CA GLY A 69 20.82 10.61 -1.60
C GLY A 69 20.42 10.33 -0.15
N GLY A 70 19.34 9.56 0.10
CA GLY A 70 18.92 9.17 1.44
C GLY A 70 17.97 10.14 2.14
N HIS A 71 17.46 11.18 1.45
CA HIS A 71 16.45 12.06 2.03
C HIS A 71 15.13 11.29 2.23
N PRO A 72 14.47 11.42 3.40
CA PRO A 72 13.25 10.68 3.68
C PRO A 72 12.09 11.11 2.77
N SER A 73 11.26 10.15 2.36
CA SER A 73 9.99 10.41 1.70
C SER A 73 8.94 10.86 2.72
N LYS A 74 7.88 11.55 2.23
CA LYS A 74 6.71 11.96 3.03
C LYS A 74 5.67 10.84 3.14
N GLU A 75 5.86 9.74 2.44
CA GLU A 75 4.93 8.60 2.47
C GLU A 75 4.91 7.91 3.83
N ALA A 76 3.80 7.24 4.15
CA ALA A 76 3.65 6.50 5.39
C ALA A 76 4.73 5.41 5.54
N GLN A 77 5.33 5.30 6.71
CA GLN A 77 6.42 4.34 6.96
C GLN A 77 6.01 2.90 6.67
N SER A 78 4.76 2.53 6.97
CA SER A 78 4.20 1.21 6.66
C SER A 78 4.21 0.89 5.17
N LEU A 79 3.88 1.88 4.31
CA LEU A 79 3.90 1.72 2.86
C LEU A 79 5.35 1.61 2.34
N LEU A 80 6.28 2.39 2.89
CA LEU A 80 7.69 2.29 2.54
C LEU A 80 8.27 0.92 2.90
N GLU A 81 7.94 0.38 4.07
CA GLU A 81 8.34 -0.98 4.47
C GLU A 81 7.70 -2.05 3.57
N GLN A 82 6.43 -1.90 3.21
CA GLN A 82 5.77 -2.79 2.27
C GLN A 82 6.53 -2.84 0.94
N ILE A 83 6.90 -1.68 0.36
CA ILE A 83 7.66 -1.60 -0.88
C ILE A 83 9.00 -2.33 -0.79
N ARG A 84 9.74 -2.18 0.34
CA ARG A 84 11.02 -2.87 0.55
C ARG A 84 10.89 -4.40 0.53
N HIS A 85 9.73 -4.92 0.90
CA HIS A 85 9.46 -6.36 1.02
C HIS A 85 8.68 -6.95 -0.16
N ILE A 86 8.39 -6.17 -1.20
CA ILE A 86 7.78 -6.71 -2.42
C ILE A 86 8.72 -7.72 -3.06
N ASP A 87 8.23 -8.93 -3.26
CA ASP A 87 8.91 -10.00 -3.97
C ASP A 87 8.60 -9.96 -5.47
N GLY A 88 9.57 -10.38 -6.27
CA GLY A 88 9.46 -10.39 -7.72
C GLY A 88 10.34 -9.31 -8.37
N ASP A 89 10.73 -9.55 -9.61
CA ASP A 89 11.54 -8.62 -10.38
C ASP A 89 10.62 -7.84 -11.32
N PHE A 90 10.59 -6.53 -11.14
CA PHE A 90 9.73 -5.62 -11.88
C PHE A 90 10.56 -4.60 -12.64
N GLU A 91 10.37 -4.53 -13.94
CA GLU A 91 10.94 -3.51 -14.82
C GLU A 91 9.81 -2.62 -15.31
N PHE A 92 9.67 -1.45 -14.67
CA PHE A 92 8.67 -0.46 -15.02
C PHE A 92 9.19 0.53 -16.05
N GLU A 93 8.33 0.86 -16.99
CA GLU A 93 8.53 1.90 -17.99
C GLU A 93 7.31 2.80 -17.98
N THR A 94 7.53 4.11 -17.78
CA THR A 94 6.46 5.10 -17.75
C THR A 94 6.65 6.11 -18.85
N TYR A 95 5.74 6.14 -19.81
CA TYR A 95 5.71 7.20 -20.82
C TYR A 95 5.02 8.43 -20.27
N TYR A 96 5.68 9.58 -20.39
CA TYR A 96 5.16 10.87 -19.95
C TYR A 96 5.30 11.94 -21.03
N SER A 97 4.66 13.08 -20.83
CA SER A 97 4.82 14.29 -21.63
C SER A 97 5.18 15.46 -20.72
N LEU A 98 6.01 16.37 -21.22
CA LEU A 98 6.46 17.55 -20.46
C LEU A 98 5.31 18.48 -20.03
N SER A 99 4.16 18.42 -20.70
CA SER A 99 2.94 19.19 -20.39
C SER A 99 1.89 18.42 -19.60
N CYS A 100 2.16 17.18 -19.26
CA CYS A 100 1.20 16.33 -18.55
C CYS A 100 1.20 16.62 -17.04
N HIS A 101 0.08 17.07 -16.48
CA HIS A 101 -0.05 17.40 -15.06
C HIS A 101 -0.15 16.17 -14.13
N ASN A 102 -0.63 15.04 -14.64
CA ASN A 102 -0.82 13.80 -13.86
C ASN A 102 0.38 12.85 -13.94
N CYS A 103 1.32 13.10 -14.87
CA CYS A 103 2.49 12.24 -15.06
C CYS A 103 3.43 12.23 -13.86
N PRO A 104 3.72 13.37 -13.20
CA PRO A 104 4.64 13.42 -12.06
C PRO A 104 4.23 12.49 -10.91
N ASP A 105 2.96 12.35 -10.61
CA ASP A 105 2.49 11.47 -9.51
C ASP A 105 2.96 10.02 -9.74
N VAL A 106 2.81 9.52 -10.97
CA VAL A 106 3.17 8.14 -11.33
C VAL A 106 4.68 7.97 -11.44
N VAL A 107 5.36 8.93 -12.08
CA VAL A 107 6.83 8.90 -12.23
C VAL A 107 7.51 8.93 -10.86
N GLN A 108 7.07 9.80 -9.95
CA GLN A 108 7.59 9.91 -8.60
C GLN A 108 7.34 8.64 -7.79
N ALA A 109 6.14 8.07 -7.86
CA ALA A 109 5.81 6.82 -7.18
C ALA A 109 6.77 5.69 -7.58
N LEU A 110 6.95 5.46 -8.88
CA LEU A 110 7.82 4.40 -9.39
C LEU A 110 9.31 4.69 -9.20
N ASN A 111 9.73 5.96 -9.24
CA ASN A 111 11.09 6.37 -8.86
C ASN A 111 11.38 6.02 -7.40
N LEU A 112 10.47 6.36 -6.47
CA LEU A 112 10.61 6.04 -5.05
C LEU A 112 10.69 4.52 -4.85
N MET A 113 9.84 3.75 -5.51
CA MET A 113 9.86 2.29 -5.43
C MET A 113 11.20 1.71 -5.90
N SER A 114 11.78 2.24 -6.98
CA SER A 114 13.08 1.79 -7.51
C SER A 114 14.28 2.15 -6.61
N VAL A 115 14.15 3.20 -5.80
CA VAL A 115 15.14 3.56 -4.77
C VAL A 115 15.04 2.63 -3.56
N LEU A 116 13.82 2.27 -3.15
CA LEU A 116 13.57 1.49 -1.94
C LEU A 116 13.79 -0.01 -2.10
N ASN A 117 13.53 -0.55 -3.30
CA ASN A 117 13.60 -1.98 -3.56
C ASN A 117 14.45 -2.27 -4.81
N PRO A 118 15.61 -2.94 -4.64
CA PRO A 118 16.53 -3.23 -5.74
C PRO A 118 15.97 -4.16 -6.83
N ARG A 119 14.88 -4.85 -6.55
CA ARG A 119 14.18 -5.72 -7.51
C ARG A 119 13.19 -4.94 -8.39
N ILE A 120 12.99 -3.66 -8.10
CA ILE A 120 12.11 -2.77 -8.86
C ILE A 120 13.00 -1.80 -9.64
N LYS A 121 12.99 -1.89 -10.97
CA LYS A 121 13.63 -0.95 -11.88
C LYS A 121 12.57 -0.02 -12.45
N HIS A 122 12.92 1.24 -12.64
CA HIS A 122 12.03 2.19 -13.30
C HIS A 122 12.77 3.03 -14.33
N THR A 123 12.17 3.17 -15.50
CA THR A 123 12.58 4.10 -16.54
C THR A 123 11.42 5.03 -16.88
N ALA A 124 11.58 6.32 -16.59
CA ALA A 124 10.68 7.37 -17.04
C ALA A 124 11.09 7.81 -18.45
N ILE A 125 10.15 7.76 -19.40
CA ILE A 125 10.41 7.93 -20.83
C ILE A 125 9.63 9.13 -21.36
N ASP A 126 10.34 10.11 -21.86
CA ASP A 126 9.74 11.26 -22.55
C ASP A 126 9.18 10.82 -23.92
N GLY A 127 7.86 10.75 -24.01
CA GLY A 127 7.16 10.34 -25.23
C GLY A 127 7.43 11.27 -26.41
N GLY A 128 7.73 12.54 -26.16
CA GLY A 128 8.12 13.50 -27.19
C GLY A 128 9.48 13.18 -27.82
N THR A 129 10.42 12.63 -27.03
CA THR A 129 11.73 12.20 -27.51
C THR A 129 11.67 10.80 -28.16
N PHE A 130 10.80 9.91 -27.69
CA PHE A 130 10.70 8.52 -28.13
C PHE A 130 9.35 8.21 -28.82
N GLN A 131 8.97 9.05 -29.80
CA GLN A 131 7.69 8.95 -30.49
C GLN A 131 7.47 7.61 -31.21
N ASN A 132 8.53 6.98 -31.73
CA ASN A 132 8.42 5.68 -32.36
C ASN A 132 7.91 4.63 -31.39
N GLU A 133 8.41 4.63 -30.14
CA GLU A 133 7.95 3.70 -29.11
C GLU A 133 6.49 3.94 -28.71
N ILE A 134 6.04 5.20 -28.68
CA ILE A 134 4.64 5.58 -28.46
C ILE A 134 3.75 4.93 -29.52
N THR A 135 4.16 5.00 -30.79
CA THR A 135 3.41 4.43 -31.90
C THR A 135 3.43 2.90 -31.87
N ASP A 136 4.60 2.30 -31.71
CA ASP A 136 4.80 0.85 -31.73
C ASP A 136 4.04 0.15 -30.56
N ARG A 137 3.94 0.81 -29.41
CA ARG A 137 3.19 0.31 -28.25
C ARG A 137 1.74 0.77 -28.20
N ASN A 138 1.28 1.50 -29.19
CA ASN A 138 -0.09 2.04 -29.27
C ASN A 138 -0.49 2.83 -28.01
N VAL A 139 0.39 3.69 -27.51
CA VAL A 139 0.15 4.52 -26.31
C VAL A 139 -0.79 5.66 -26.70
N MET A 140 -2.04 5.60 -26.24
CA MET A 140 -3.09 6.56 -26.59
C MET A 140 -3.14 7.78 -25.65
N GLY A 141 -2.51 7.69 -24.49
CA GLY A 141 -2.50 8.76 -23.48
C GLY A 141 -1.41 8.55 -22.44
N VAL A 142 -1.05 9.64 -21.77
CA VAL A 142 -0.01 9.62 -20.72
C VAL A 142 -0.58 10.13 -19.37
N PRO A 143 -0.06 9.62 -18.23
CA PRO A 143 1.00 8.60 -18.11
C PRO A 143 0.53 7.23 -18.58
N ALA A 144 1.40 6.49 -19.28
CA ALA A 144 1.18 5.10 -19.64
C ALA A 144 2.31 4.25 -19.03
N VAL A 145 1.94 3.26 -18.25
CA VAL A 145 2.87 2.41 -17.51
C VAL A 145 2.87 1.01 -18.08
N PHE A 146 4.06 0.49 -18.28
CA PHE A 146 4.33 -0.89 -18.66
C PHE A 146 5.18 -1.55 -17.55
N VAL A 147 4.96 -2.83 -17.30
CA VAL A 147 5.77 -3.65 -16.40
C VAL A 147 6.18 -4.93 -17.11
N ASN A 148 7.47 -5.23 -17.11
CA ASN A 148 8.04 -6.41 -17.80
C ASN A 148 7.55 -6.51 -19.27
N GLY A 149 7.46 -5.37 -19.96
CA GLY A 149 7.05 -5.25 -21.36
C GLY A 149 5.54 -5.33 -21.62
N LYS A 150 4.70 -5.52 -20.60
CA LYS A 150 3.24 -5.57 -20.72
C LYS A 150 2.60 -4.30 -20.16
N GLU A 151 1.49 -3.89 -20.77
CA GLU A 151 0.72 -2.77 -20.25
C GLU A 151 0.25 -3.04 -18.80
N PHE A 152 0.54 -2.09 -17.92
CA PHE A 152 0.16 -2.13 -16.50
C PHE A 152 -1.02 -1.22 -16.18
N GLY A 153 -1.06 -0.06 -16.84
CA GLY A 153 -2.16 0.87 -16.71
C GLY A 153 -1.86 2.22 -17.37
N GLN A 154 -2.93 3.00 -17.55
CA GLN A 154 -2.87 4.36 -18.10
C GLN A 154 -3.57 5.34 -17.16
N GLY A 155 -3.17 6.60 -17.23
CA GLY A 155 -3.71 7.67 -16.39
C GLY A 155 -3.08 7.72 -15.01
N ARG A 156 -3.63 8.60 -14.17
CA ARG A 156 -3.15 8.83 -12.82
C ARG A 156 -3.29 7.57 -11.97
N MET A 157 -2.23 7.20 -11.29
CA MET A 157 -2.20 6.13 -10.28
C MET A 157 -1.41 6.60 -9.06
N THR A 158 -1.91 6.34 -7.88
CA THR A 158 -1.20 6.61 -6.62
C THR A 158 -0.19 5.51 -6.31
N LEU A 159 0.80 5.82 -5.46
CA LEU A 159 1.77 4.85 -4.97
C LEU A 159 1.07 3.63 -4.34
N THR A 160 0.03 3.85 -3.53
CA THR A 160 -0.74 2.77 -2.89
C THR A 160 -1.42 1.86 -3.91
N GLU A 161 -2.01 2.42 -4.96
CA GLU A 161 -2.66 1.64 -6.03
C GLU A 161 -1.66 0.80 -6.82
N ILE A 162 -0.48 1.36 -7.12
CA ILE A 162 0.60 0.64 -7.81
C ILE A 162 1.09 -0.52 -6.95
N VAL A 163 1.38 -0.27 -5.67
CA VAL A 163 1.84 -1.28 -4.71
C VAL A 163 0.79 -2.40 -4.56
N ALA A 164 -0.49 -2.06 -4.39
CA ALA A 164 -1.56 -3.04 -4.27
C ALA A 164 -1.68 -3.98 -5.48
N LYS A 165 -1.38 -3.49 -6.68
CA LYS A 165 -1.42 -4.31 -7.91
C LYS A 165 -0.26 -5.30 -8.03
N ILE A 166 0.90 -5.03 -7.43
CA ILE A 166 2.09 -5.87 -7.60
C ILE A 166 2.45 -6.69 -6.36
N ASP A 167 2.02 -6.25 -5.18
CA ASP A 167 2.34 -6.94 -3.93
C ASP A 167 1.35 -8.07 -3.64
N THR A 168 1.40 -9.11 -4.47
CA THR A 168 0.58 -10.31 -4.29
C THR A 168 0.96 -11.14 -3.05
N GLY A 169 2.08 -10.83 -2.42
CA GLY A 169 2.58 -11.51 -1.21
C GLY A 169 2.20 -10.82 0.10
N ALA A 170 1.58 -9.63 0.07
CA ALA A 170 1.26 -8.85 1.27
C ALA A 170 0.38 -9.62 2.27
N GLU A 171 -0.68 -10.25 1.78
CA GLU A 171 -1.60 -11.05 2.62
C GLU A 171 -0.89 -12.22 3.28
N LYS A 172 -0.01 -12.92 2.52
CA LYS A 172 0.74 -14.04 3.06
C LYS A 172 1.72 -13.60 4.15
N ARG A 173 2.46 -12.49 3.93
CA ARG A 173 3.37 -11.94 4.94
C ARG A 173 2.61 -11.49 6.19
N ALA A 174 1.47 -10.81 6.02
CA ALA A 174 0.62 -10.43 7.14
C ALA A 174 0.12 -11.66 7.92
N ALA A 175 -0.27 -12.74 7.22
CA ALA A 175 -0.67 -14.00 7.85
C ALA A 175 0.50 -14.66 8.60
N GLU A 176 1.71 -14.68 8.03
CA GLU A 176 2.90 -15.21 8.69
C GLU A 176 3.25 -14.45 9.97
N GLU A 177 3.15 -13.12 9.98
CA GLU A 177 3.34 -12.31 11.18
C GLU A 177 2.26 -12.59 12.27
N LEU A 178 1.02 -12.75 11.85
CA LEU A 178 -0.06 -13.11 12.77
C LEU A 178 0.17 -14.51 13.39
N ASN A 179 0.70 -15.46 12.62
CA ASN A 179 1.00 -16.81 13.11
C ASN A 179 2.10 -16.86 14.16
N LYS A 180 2.98 -15.84 14.22
CA LYS A 180 4.04 -15.73 15.23
C LYS A 180 3.55 -15.26 16.59
N ARG A 181 2.31 -14.75 16.67
CA ARG A 181 1.76 -14.25 17.93
C ARG A 181 1.53 -15.38 18.90
N ASP A 182 1.85 -15.13 20.16
CA ASP A 182 1.55 -16.04 21.23
C ASP A 182 0.03 -16.17 21.44
N ALA A 183 -0.40 -17.32 21.99
CA ALA A 183 -1.80 -17.55 22.26
C ALA A 183 -2.39 -16.52 23.23
N TYR A 184 -3.60 -16.07 22.94
CA TYR A 184 -4.38 -15.19 23.84
C TYR A 184 -5.05 -16.01 24.95
N ASP A 185 -5.33 -15.38 26.08
CA ASP A 185 -6.26 -15.96 27.05
C ASP A 185 -7.70 -15.80 26.54
N VAL A 186 -7.99 -14.61 25.95
CA VAL A 186 -9.28 -14.33 25.30
C VAL A 186 -9.03 -13.72 23.93
N LEU A 187 -9.56 -14.33 22.90
CA LEU A 187 -9.62 -13.76 21.54
C LEU A 187 -11.08 -13.42 21.21
N ILE A 188 -11.31 -12.17 20.86
CA ILE A 188 -12.64 -11.66 20.52
C ILE A 188 -12.71 -11.53 19.01
N VAL A 189 -13.70 -12.16 18.40
CA VAL A 189 -13.95 -12.15 16.95
C VAL A 189 -15.11 -11.19 16.68
N GLY A 190 -14.79 -10.06 16.09
CA GLY A 190 -15.70 -8.96 15.79
C GLY A 190 -15.36 -7.70 16.60
N SER A 191 -14.91 -6.64 15.90
CA SER A 191 -14.45 -5.37 16.49
C SER A 191 -15.54 -4.28 16.50
N GLY A 192 -16.81 -4.67 16.52
CA GLY A 192 -17.94 -3.78 16.75
C GLY A 192 -18.10 -3.41 18.23
N PRO A 193 -19.19 -2.68 18.61
CA PRO A 193 -19.40 -2.23 20.01
C PRO A 193 -19.38 -3.36 21.04
N ALA A 194 -19.96 -4.52 20.72
CA ALA A 194 -19.98 -5.67 21.61
C ALA A 194 -18.57 -6.25 21.82
N GLY A 195 -17.79 -6.36 20.74
CA GLY A 195 -16.41 -6.82 20.83
C GLY A 195 -15.51 -5.83 21.58
N ALA A 196 -15.64 -4.54 21.30
CA ALA A 196 -14.91 -3.50 22.01
C ALA A 196 -15.21 -3.53 23.53
N ALA A 197 -16.49 -3.67 23.91
CA ALA A 197 -16.87 -3.82 25.32
C ALA A 197 -16.25 -5.07 25.95
N ALA A 198 -16.32 -6.23 25.27
CA ALA A 198 -15.71 -7.46 25.76
C ALA A 198 -14.19 -7.32 25.92
N ALA A 199 -13.51 -6.66 24.99
CA ALA A 199 -12.07 -6.42 25.04
C ALA A 199 -11.67 -5.56 26.24
N ILE A 200 -12.36 -4.44 26.44
CA ILE A 200 -12.12 -3.54 27.59
C ILE A 200 -12.30 -4.31 28.91
N TYR A 201 -13.40 -5.06 29.07
CA TYR A 201 -13.65 -5.78 30.32
C TYR A 201 -12.66 -6.92 30.58
N SER A 202 -12.19 -7.59 29.53
CA SER A 202 -11.14 -8.62 29.63
C SER A 202 -9.80 -8.01 30.03
N ALA A 203 -9.35 -6.98 29.31
CA ALA A 203 -8.06 -6.33 29.53
C ALA A 203 -7.98 -5.66 30.90
N ARG A 204 -9.05 -5.05 31.40
CA ARG A 204 -9.13 -4.48 32.76
C ARG A 204 -8.89 -5.50 33.87
N LYS A 205 -9.06 -6.78 33.62
CA LYS A 205 -8.75 -7.87 34.54
C LYS A 205 -7.33 -8.41 34.40
N GLY A 206 -6.52 -7.78 33.56
CA GLY A 206 -5.15 -8.26 33.23
C GLY A 206 -5.13 -9.52 32.39
N ILE A 207 -6.22 -9.82 31.69
CA ILE A 207 -6.31 -10.98 30.79
C ILE A 207 -5.68 -10.59 29.44
N ARG A 208 -4.75 -11.39 28.92
CA ARG A 208 -4.17 -11.17 27.60
C ARG A 208 -5.25 -11.29 26.52
N THR A 209 -5.61 -10.16 25.95
CA THR A 209 -6.79 -10.01 25.10
C THR A 209 -6.41 -9.63 23.67
N GLY A 210 -6.90 -10.42 22.69
CA GLY A 210 -6.90 -10.07 21.28
C GLY A 210 -8.29 -9.67 20.81
N LEU A 211 -8.39 -8.67 19.96
CA LEU A 211 -9.62 -8.20 19.31
C LEU A 211 -9.42 -8.16 17.81
N MET A 212 -10.11 -9.02 17.07
CA MET A 212 -9.97 -9.08 15.60
C MET A 212 -11.26 -8.68 14.88
N GLY A 213 -11.11 -8.08 13.70
CA GLY A 213 -12.23 -7.74 12.82
C GLY A 213 -11.78 -7.15 11.49
N GLU A 214 -12.69 -7.06 10.53
CA GLU A 214 -12.42 -6.47 9.21
C GLU A 214 -12.17 -4.96 9.30
N ARG A 215 -12.96 -4.28 10.14
CA ARG A 215 -12.81 -2.86 10.43
C ARG A 215 -13.31 -2.57 11.85
N PHE A 216 -12.54 -1.80 12.60
CA PHE A 216 -12.92 -1.42 13.94
C PHE A 216 -14.18 -0.55 13.92
N GLY A 217 -15.14 -0.87 14.79
CA GLY A 217 -16.49 -0.27 14.81
C GLY A 217 -17.54 -1.12 14.07
N GLY A 218 -17.17 -1.93 13.10
CA GLY A 218 -18.10 -2.79 12.38
C GLY A 218 -19.22 -2.01 11.68
N GLN A 219 -20.45 -2.50 11.76
CA GLN A 219 -21.61 -1.92 11.05
C GLN A 219 -22.03 -0.52 11.53
N ILE A 220 -21.66 -0.11 12.74
CA ILE A 220 -22.00 1.24 13.19
C ILE A 220 -21.36 2.33 12.34
N LEU A 221 -20.23 2.03 11.68
CA LEU A 221 -19.59 2.98 10.78
C LEU A 221 -20.48 3.43 9.61
N ASP A 222 -21.42 2.58 9.23
CA ASP A 222 -22.37 2.83 8.12
C ASP A 222 -23.70 3.43 8.61
N THR A 223 -23.82 3.68 9.92
CA THR A 223 -25.03 4.19 10.55
C THR A 223 -24.92 5.71 10.78
N VAL A 224 -25.85 6.47 10.22
CA VAL A 224 -25.84 7.94 10.32
C VAL A 224 -26.26 8.39 11.71
N ASP A 225 -27.37 7.84 12.22
CA ASP A 225 -27.96 8.20 13.52
C ASP A 225 -28.07 6.96 14.42
N ILE A 226 -27.53 7.05 15.62
CA ILE A 226 -27.62 6.02 16.69
C ILE A 226 -28.25 6.65 17.91
N GLU A 227 -29.41 6.13 18.34
CA GLU A 227 -30.20 6.61 19.48
C GLU A 227 -30.44 5.52 20.54
N ASN A 228 -29.93 4.32 20.31
CA ASN A 228 -30.15 3.14 21.13
C ASN A 228 -28.88 2.60 21.82
N TYR A 229 -27.82 3.39 21.88
CA TYR A 229 -26.62 3.02 22.61
C TYR A 229 -26.69 3.57 24.02
N ILE A 230 -26.59 2.66 25.03
CA ILE A 230 -26.75 3.02 26.44
C ILE A 230 -25.79 4.14 26.85
N SER A 231 -26.25 5.12 27.61
CA SER A 231 -25.58 6.34 28.04
C SER A 231 -25.23 7.37 26.96
N VAL A 232 -25.55 7.08 25.68
CA VAL A 232 -25.35 8.01 24.56
C VAL A 232 -26.71 8.22 23.87
N PRO A 233 -27.45 9.29 24.23
CA PRO A 233 -28.82 9.49 23.73
C PRO A 233 -28.92 9.63 22.23
N LYS A 234 -27.92 10.29 21.59
CA LYS A 234 -27.82 10.44 20.13
C LYS A 234 -26.38 10.63 19.72
N THR A 235 -25.95 9.92 18.67
CA THR A 235 -24.63 10.05 18.09
C THR A 235 -24.60 9.56 16.64
N GLU A 236 -23.49 9.84 15.96
CA GLU A 236 -23.18 9.28 14.63
C GLU A 236 -22.28 8.04 14.78
N GLY A 237 -22.43 7.07 13.90
CA GLY A 237 -21.69 5.83 13.98
C GLY A 237 -20.17 5.99 13.99
N GLN A 238 -19.65 6.88 13.15
CA GLN A 238 -18.21 7.16 13.10
C GLN A 238 -17.70 7.78 14.42
N LYS A 239 -18.47 8.66 15.03
CA LYS A 239 -18.12 9.28 16.32
C LYS A 239 -18.12 8.24 17.44
N LEU A 240 -19.12 7.35 17.44
CA LEU A 240 -19.19 6.26 18.42
C LEU A 240 -18.04 5.28 18.24
N ALA A 241 -17.74 4.87 17.00
CA ALA A 241 -16.61 4.00 16.72
C ALA A 241 -15.27 4.62 17.14
N GLY A 242 -15.07 5.90 16.86
CA GLY A 242 -13.88 6.64 17.34
C GLY A 242 -13.76 6.68 18.86
N ALA A 243 -14.86 6.94 19.58
CA ALA A 243 -14.87 6.93 21.03
C ALA A 243 -14.58 5.54 21.63
N LEU A 244 -15.12 4.48 21.02
CA LEU A 244 -14.82 3.10 21.41
C LEU A 244 -13.35 2.75 21.13
N LYS A 245 -12.78 3.19 20.02
CA LYS A 245 -11.37 2.95 19.71
C LYS A 245 -10.45 3.59 20.74
N VAL A 246 -10.68 4.87 21.04
CA VAL A 246 -9.91 5.58 22.08
C VAL A 246 -10.00 4.83 23.40
N HIS A 247 -11.19 4.32 23.78
CA HIS A 247 -11.38 3.60 25.03
C HIS A 247 -10.68 2.22 25.03
N VAL A 248 -10.65 1.52 23.90
CA VAL A 248 -9.90 0.25 23.77
C VAL A 248 -8.40 0.51 23.88
N ASP A 249 -7.91 1.60 23.27
CA ASP A 249 -6.49 1.95 23.26
C ASP A 249 -5.93 2.37 24.64
N GLU A 250 -6.79 2.69 25.61
CA GLU A 250 -6.41 2.91 27.01
C GLU A 250 -5.97 1.62 27.72
N TYR A 251 -6.24 0.46 27.14
CA TYR A 251 -5.91 -0.85 27.70
C TYR A 251 -4.98 -1.63 26.79
N ASP A 252 -4.27 -2.61 27.37
CA ASP A 252 -3.40 -3.53 26.64
C ASP A 252 -4.22 -4.58 25.87
N VAL A 253 -4.88 -4.13 24.80
CA VAL A 253 -5.63 -4.96 23.86
C VAL A 253 -4.88 -5.03 22.53
N ASP A 254 -4.55 -6.25 22.11
CA ASP A 254 -3.95 -6.47 20.79
C ASP A 254 -5.05 -6.41 19.72
N VAL A 255 -5.17 -5.26 19.04
CA VAL A 255 -6.17 -5.04 18.00
C VAL A 255 -5.63 -5.53 16.66
N ILE A 256 -6.37 -6.44 16.02
CA ILE A 256 -6.03 -7.08 14.76
C ILE A 256 -7.07 -6.65 13.73
N ASP A 257 -6.79 -5.55 13.06
CA ASP A 257 -7.66 -4.99 12.02
C ASP A 257 -7.45 -5.68 10.66
N SER A 258 -8.40 -5.48 9.76
CA SER A 258 -8.37 -5.99 8.37
C SER A 258 -8.31 -7.52 8.29
N GLN A 259 -8.83 -8.23 9.29
CA GLN A 259 -8.88 -9.68 9.33
C GLN A 259 -10.31 -10.20 9.54
N SER A 260 -10.75 -11.06 8.62
CA SER A 260 -11.99 -11.83 8.75
C SER A 260 -11.68 -13.23 9.30
N ALA A 261 -12.49 -13.69 10.24
CA ALA A 261 -12.49 -15.09 10.65
C ALA A 261 -13.20 -15.94 9.61
N SER A 262 -12.53 -16.97 9.09
CA SER A 262 -13.09 -17.93 8.14
C SER A 262 -13.60 -19.20 8.82
N LYS A 263 -12.90 -19.62 9.91
CA LYS A 263 -13.23 -20.87 10.61
C LYS A 263 -12.82 -20.81 12.07
N LEU A 264 -13.69 -21.35 12.92
CA LEU A 264 -13.39 -21.64 14.33
C LEU A 264 -13.12 -23.14 14.47
N ILE A 265 -12.00 -23.48 15.09
CA ILE A 265 -11.61 -24.86 15.42
C ILE A 265 -11.56 -24.97 16.93
N PRO A 266 -12.50 -25.71 17.54
CA PRO A 266 -12.48 -25.96 18.97
C PRO A 266 -11.24 -26.74 19.40
N ALA A 267 -10.80 -26.54 20.64
CA ALA A 267 -9.74 -27.34 21.25
C ALA A 267 -10.12 -28.83 21.26
N ALA A 268 -9.19 -29.69 20.87
CA ALA A 268 -9.41 -31.15 20.83
C ALA A 268 -9.48 -31.78 22.23
N VAL A 269 -8.92 -31.11 23.24
CA VAL A 269 -8.87 -31.60 24.62
C VAL A 269 -9.22 -30.47 25.58
N GLU A 270 -9.71 -30.84 26.77
CA GLU A 270 -10.01 -29.87 27.84
C GLU A 270 -8.75 -29.11 28.23
N GLY A 271 -8.84 -27.80 28.37
CA GLY A 271 -7.68 -26.90 28.62
C GLY A 271 -6.79 -26.64 27.42
N GLY A 272 -7.09 -27.20 26.27
CA GLY A 272 -6.39 -26.91 25.00
C GLY A 272 -6.69 -25.52 24.45
N LEU A 273 -6.06 -25.20 23.31
CA LEU A 273 -6.26 -23.92 22.64
C LEU A 273 -7.25 -24.06 21.48
N HIS A 274 -8.23 -23.20 21.47
CA HIS A 274 -9.09 -22.98 20.31
C HIS A 274 -8.29 -22.22 19.23
N GLN A 275 -8.69 -22.37 17.98
CA GLN A 275 -8.04 -21.69 16.85
C GLN A 275 -9.07 -20.94 16.00
N ILE A 276 -8.67 -19.78 15.51
CA ILE A 276 -9.39 -19.03 14.47
C ILE A 276 -8.50 -18.98 13.24
N GLU A 277 -8.97 -19.60 12.15
CA GLU A 277 -8.39 -19.38 10.83
C GLU A 277 -8.96 -18.08 10.27
N THR A 278 -8.09 -17.22 9.74
CA THR A 278 -8.49 -15.99 9.06
C THR A 278 -8.67 -16.24 7.57
N ALA A 279 -9.36 -15.34 6.86
CA ALA A 279 -9.48 -15.39 5.40
C ALA A 279 -8.13 -15.28 4.69
N SER A 280 -7.15 -14.61 5.30
CA SER A 280 -5.77 -14.50 4.80
C SER A 280 -4.90 -15.75 5.07
N GLY A 281 -5.45 -16.76 5.74
CA GLY A 281 -4.76 -18.02 6.06
C GLY A 281 -3.92 -18.00 7.34
N ALA A 282 -4.04 -16.94 8.15
CA ALA A 282 -3.43 -16.92 9.48
C ALA A 282 -4.22 -17.78 10.47
N VAL A 283 -3.54 -18.30 11.50
CA VAL A 283 -4.14 -19.08 12.59
C VAL A 283 -3.83 -18.42 13.93
N LEU A 284 -4.84 -17.84 14.54
CA LEU A 284 -4.77 -17.26 15.87
C LEU A 284 -5.23 -18.29 16.90
N LYS A 285 -4.55 -18.35 18.06
CA LYS A 285 -4.81 -19.32 19.12
C LYS A 285 -5.27 -18.62 20.40
N ALA A 286 -6.25 -19.20 21.09
CA ALA A 286 -6.72 -18.67 22.36
C ALA A 286 -7.27 -19.76 23.29
N ARG A 287 -7.22 -19.50 24.61
CA ARG A 287 -7.86 -20.34 25.63
C ARG A 287 -9.38 -20.23 25.57
N SER A 288 -9.88 -19.02 25.29
CA SER A 288 -11.31 -18.74 25.16
C SER A 288 -11.56 -17.84 23.96
N ILE A 289 -12.68 -18.04 23.28
CA ILE A 289 -13.10 -17.22 22.13
C ILE A 289 -14.45 -16.61 22.43
N ILE A 290 -14.57 -15.30 22.24
CA ILE A 290 -15.83 -14.57 22.28
C ILE A 290 -16.22 -14.22 20.85
N VAL A 291 -17.37 -14.71 20.38
CA VAL A 291 -17.90 -14.40 19.06
C VAL A 291 -18.82 -13.18 19.17
N ALA A 292 -18.40 -12.07 18.57
CA ALA A 292 -19.10 -10.78 18.57
C ALA A 292 -19.22 -10.23 17.13
N THR A 293 -19.44 -11.10 16.15
CA THR A 293 -19.40 -10.81 14.72
C THR A 293 -20.54 -9.92 14.22
N GLY A 294 -21.57 -9.72 15.06
CA GLY A 294 -22.74 -8.92 14.70
C GLY A 294 -23.63 -9.60 13.65
N ALA A 295 -24.27 -8.78 12.83
CA ALA A 295 -25.14 -9.22 11.75
C ALA A 295 -24.66 -8.67 10.40
N LYS A 296 -24.87 -9.40 9.33
CA LYS A 296 -24.63 -8.94 7.95
C LYS A 296 -25.98 -8.66 7.29
N TRP A 297 -26.12 -7.49 6.70
CA TRP A 297 -27.28 -7.18 5.90
C TRP A 297 -27.35 -8.14 4.70
N LEU A 298 -28.40 -8.94 4.64
CA LEU A 298 -28.78 -9.72 3.45
C LEU A 298 -29.91 -8.97 2.77
N SER A 299 -29.65 -8.37 1.61
CA SER A 299 -30.71 -7.84 0.76
C SER A 299 -31.48 -9.02 0.15
N LEU A 300 -32.67 -9.28 0.67
CA LEU A 300 -33.59 -10.30 0.12
C LEU A 300 -34.40 -9.80 -1.07
N ILE A 301 -34.20 -8.57 -1.52
CA ILE A 301 -34.96 -7.94 -2.63
C ILE A 301 -34.83 -8.74 -3.94
N HIS A 302 -33.74 -9.45 -4.14
CA HIS A 302 -33.53 -10.28 -5.32
C HIS A 302 -33.88 -11.77 -5.13
N ILE A 303 -34.35 -12.19 -3.95
CA ILE A 303 -34.68 -13.59 -3.63
C ILE A 303 -36.19 -13.84 -3.66
N SER A 304 -37.01 -12.80 -3.62
CA SER A 304 -38.47 -12.90 -3.57
C SER A 304 -39.16 -12.21 -4.75
N GLU A 305 -38.90 -12.64 -5.98
CA GLU A 305 -39.92 -12.50 -7.00
C GLU A 305 -40.90 -13.70 -6.84
N PRO A 306 -42.17 -13.44 -6.47
CA PRO A 306 -43.16 -14.51 -6.53
C PRO A 306 -43.37 -14.88 -7.99
N THR A 307 -42.96 -16.05 -8.39
CA THR A 307 -43.42 -16.67 -9.66
C THR A 307 -44.92 -16.71 -9.62
N ARG A 308 -45.59 -15.80 -10.31
CA ARG A 308 -47.00 -15.89 -10.62
C ARG A 308 -47.16 -17.03 -11.65
N HIS A 309 -47.76 -18.15 -11.21
CA HIS A 309 -48.40 -19.11 -12.09
C HIS A 309 -49.79 -18.59 -12.48
#